data_d8f43671b7419f6a5c3ca69989926dcb
#
_entry.id   d8f43671b7419f6a5c3ca69989926dcb
#
_cell.length_a   1.000
_cell.length_b   1.000
_cell.length_c   1.000
_cell.angle_alpha   90.00
_cell.angle_beta   90.00
_cell.angle_gamma   90.00
#
_symmetry.space_group_name_H-M   'P 1'
#
loop_
_entity.id
_entity.type
_entity.pdbx_description
1 polymer ?
#
loop_
_entity_poly.entity_id
_entity_poly.type
_entity_poly.pdbx_seq_one_letter_code
_entity_poly.pdbx_strand_id
1 'polypeptide(L)'
;MVLDCSDPDALVEFWSIALNYELSEKLDDDRILAPREGEVGPVFMLSRSTDVKKTKNRMHVDVHPDDAEAHLTRLQRLGGTLVGGRVEKYGIWWQAMADPDGNELCVVSHGTGHDEGDASSG
;
A
#
# COMPACT_ATOMS: atom_id res chain seq x y z
N MET A 1 -10.31 -8.48 -2.08
CA MET A 1 -10.19 -7.03 -2.31
C MET A 1 -9.81 -6.81 -3.77
N VAL A 2 -10.51 -5.92 -4.46
CA VAL A 2 -10.31 -5.70 -5.89
C VAL A 2 -10.01 -4.22 -6.13
N LEU A 3 -8.97 -3.95 -6.90
CA LEU A 3 -8.60 -2.60 -7.30
C LEU A 3 -8.64 -2.51 -8.82
N ASP A 4 -9.51 -1.66 -9.35
CA ASP A 4 -9.59 -1.42 -10.79
C ASP A 4 -8.44 -0.50 -11.21
N CYS A 5 -7.78 -0.82 -12.30
CA CYS A 5 -6.65 -0.03 -12.77
C CYS A 5 -6.53 -0.13 -14.28
N SER A 6 -5.79 0.80 -14.86
CA SER A 6 -5.61 0.82 -16.32
C SER A 6 -4.58 -0.22 -16.77
N ASP A 7 -3.56 -0.47 -15.95
CA ASP A 7 -2.49 -1.41 -16.31
C ASP A 7 -2.07 -2.17 -15.05
N PRO A 8 -2.66 -3.37 -14.83
CA PRO A 8 -2.32 -4.16 -13.65
C PRO A 8 -0.83 -4.47 -13.52
N ASP A 9 -0.16 -4.78 -14.63
CA ASP A 9 1.27 -5.10 -14.55
C ASP A 9 2.10 -3.94 -14.00
N ALA A 10 1.70 -2.71 -14.34
CA ALA A 10 2.42 -1.53 -13.85
C ALA A 10 2.28 -1.36 -12.35
N LEU A 11 1.23 -1.92 -11.74
CA LEU A 11 0.96 -1.75 -10.32
C LEU A 11 1.40 -2.94 -9.47
N VAL A 12 1.79 -4.05 -10.09
CA VAL A 12 2.16 -5.24 -9.33
C VAL A 12 3.28 -4.95 -8.34
N GLU A 13 4.35 -4.32 -8.79
CA GLU A 13 5.49 -4.07 -7.93
C GLU A 13 5.15 -3.11 -6.80
N PHE A 14 4.43 -2.04 -7.13
CA PHE A 14 4.05 -1.07 -6.11
C PHE A 14 3.24 -1.74 -4.99
N TRP A 15 2.18 -2.46 -5.35
CA TRP A 15 1.30 -3.05 -4.34
C TRP A 15 1.92 -4.25 -3.64
N SER A 16 2.79 -5.00 -4.33
CA SER A 16 3.53 -6.08 -3.67
C SER A 16 4.41 -5.54 -2.54
N ILE A 17 5.07 -4.41 -2.79
CA ILE A 17 5.90 -3.79 -1.77
C ILE A 17 5.03 -3.14 -0.69
N ALA A 18 3.98 -2.41 -1.10
CA ALA A 18 3.12 -1.73 -0.14
C ALA A 18 2.50 -2.69 0.87
N LEU A 19 2.04 -3.84 0.42
CA LEU A 19 1.35 -4.81 1.26
C LEU A 19 2.26 -5.91 1.79
N ASN A 20 3.50 -5.98 1.32
CA ASN A 20 4.41 -7.08 1.58
C ASN A 20 3.80 -8.39 1.07
N TYR A 21 3.24 -8.33 -0.11
CA TYR A 21 2.62 -9.46 -0.79
C TYR A 21 3.49 -9.90 -1.96
N GLU A 22 3.09 -10.99 -2.60
CA GLU A 22 3.76 -11.46 -3.80
C GLU A 22 2.74 -11.78 -4.87
N LEU A 23 3.16 -11.73 -6.12
CA LEU A 23 2.29 -12.09 -7.23
C LEU A 23 2.02 -13.58 -7.18
N SER A 24 0.77 -13.94 -7.01
CA SER A 24 0.35 -15.34 -6.90
C SER A 24 -0.09 -15.92 -8.22
N GLU A 25 -0.80 -15.13 -9.02
CA GLU A 25 -1.41 -15.63 -10.23
C GLU A 25 -1.59 -14.54 -11.27
N LYS A 26 -1.46 -14.89 -12.55
CA LYS A 26 -1.82 -14.01 -13.67
C LYS A 26 -3.00 -14.64 -14.39
N LEU A 27 -4.10 -13.92 -14.45
CA LEU A 27 -5.32 -14.36 -15.15
C LEU A 27 -5.69 -13.29 -16.15
N ASP A 28 -5.58 -13.59 -17.44
CA ASP A 28 -5.95 -12.66 -18.51
C ASP A 28 -5.62 -11.19 -18.15
N ASP A 29 -6.65 -10.42 -17.76
CA ASP A 29 -6.50 -9.00 -17.44
C ASP A 29 -6.33 -8.73 -15.95
N ASP A 30 -6.21 -9.78 -15.14
CA ASP A 30 -6.13 -9.66 -13.69
C ASP A 30 -4.80 -10.14 -13.18
N ARG A 31 -4.35 -9.52 -12.07
CA ARG A 31 -3.16 -9.94 -11.35
C ARG A 31 -3.54 -10.14 -9.90
N ILE A 32 -3.21 -11.28 -9.34
CA ILE A 32 -3.59 -11.61 -7.97
C ILE A 32 -2.37 -11.59 -7.08
N LEU A 33 -2.42 -10.74 -6.06
CA LEU A 33 -1.39 -10.65 -5.06
C LEU A 33 -1.87 -11.32 -3.79
N ALA A 34 -0.99 -12.04 -3.14
CA ALA A 34 -1.34 -12.79 -1.94
C ALA A 34 -0.25 -12.62 -0.90
N PRO A 35 -0.59 -12.85 0.39
CA PRO A 35 0.44 -12.83 1.44
C PRO A 35 1.57 -13.80 1.10
N ARG A 36 2.77 -13.47 1.54
CA ARG A 36 3.91 -14.35 1.34
C ARG A 36 3.72 -15.64 2.11
N GLU A 37 4.44 -16.67 1.70
CA GLU A 37 4.34 -17.98 2.32
C GLU A 37 4.51 -17.87 3.83
N GLY A 38 3.60 -18.49 4.57
CA GLY A 38 3.61 -18.45 6.02
C GLY A 38 2.86 -17.26 6.62
N GLU A 39 2.42 -16.33 5.79
CA GLU A 39 1.67 -15.17 6.23
C GLU A 39 0.19 -15.34 5.94
N VAL A 40 -0.65 -14.63 6.66
CA VAL A 40 -2.10 -14.73 6.52
C VAL A 40 -2.67 -13.37 6.17
N GLY A 41 -3.62 -13.36 5.24
CA GLY A 41 -4.30 -12.14 4.86
C GLY A 41 -5.18 -12.37 3.63
N PRO A 42 -6.02 -11.39 3.28
CA PRO A 42 -6.88 -11.52 2.10
C PRO A 42 -6.07 -11.36 0.82
N VAL A 43 -6.56 -11.98 -0.25
CA VAL A 43 -5.96 -11.76 -1.57
C VAL A 43 -6.34 -10.37 -2.07
N PHE A 44 -5.47 -9.81 -2.91
CA PHE A 44 -5.64 -8.49 -3.49
C PHE A 44 -5.56 -8.62 -5.01
N MET A 45 -6.64 -8.28 -5.70
CA MET A 45 -6.69 -8.43 -7.15
C MET A 45 -6.55 -7.07 -7.83
N LEU A 46 -5.62 -6.98 -8.77
CA LEU A 46 -5.50 -5.82 -9.66
C LEU A 46 -6.21 -6.19 -10.95
N SER A 47 -7.29 -5.51 -11.25
CA SER A 47 -8.15 -5.84 -12.38
C SER A 47 -8.15 -4.71 -13.39
N ARG A 48 -7.94 -5.07 -14.67
CA ARG A 48 -7.92 -4.06 -15.73
C ARG A 48 -9.32 -3.51 -15.93
N SER A 49 -9.42 -2.19 -15.98
CA SER A 49 -10.66 -1.51 -16.26
C SER A 49 -10.43 -0.45 -17.33
N THR A 50 -11.37 -0.34 -18.26
CA THR A 50 -11.30 0.70 -19.30
C THR A 50 -11.99 1.98 -18.85
N ASP A 51 -12.65 1.94 -17.71
CA ASP A 51 -13.36 3.12 -17.20
C ASP A 51 -12.36 4.11 -16.64
N VAL A 52 -12.58 5.38 -16.96
CA VAL A 52 -11.77 6.45 -16.40
C VAL A 52 -12.29 6.74 -15.00
N LYS A 53 -11.41 6.61 -14.00
CA LYS A 53 -11.79 6.94 -12.63
C LYS A 53 -11.96 8.44 -12.52
N LYS A 54 -13.18 8.86 -12.22
CA LYS A 54 -13.50 10.28 -12.08
C LYS A 54 -13.75 10.66 -10.63
N THR A 55 -13.85 9.70 -9.74
CA THR A 55 -14.14 9.94 -8.34
C THR A 55 -13.01 9.38 -7.49
N LYS A 56 -12.85 9.99 -6.31
CA LYS A 56 -11.87 9.52 -5.36
C LYS A 56 -12.16 8.08 -4.95
N ASN A 57 -11.12 7.27 -4.89
CA ASN A 57 -11.25 5.90 -4.43
C ASN A 57 -11.69 5.91 -2.98
N ARG A 58 -12.76 5.19 -2.66
CA ARG A 58 -13.30 5.16 -1.29
C ARG A 58 -12.70 4.04 -0.45
N MET A 59 -11.94 3.16 -1.06
CA MET A 59 -11.33 2.10 -0.31
C MET A 59 -10.06 2.61 0.35
N HIS A 60 -10.00 2.45 1.67
CA HIS A 60 -8.81 2.80 2.42
C HIS A 60 -8.03 1.55 2.74
N VAL A 61 -6.77 1.56 2.39
CA VAL A 61 -5.85 0.49 2.76
C VAL A 61 -4.82 1.12 3.69
N ASP A 62 -4.74 0.60 4.91
CA ASP A 62 -3.72 1.04 5.85
C ASP A 62 -2.64 -0.03 5.91
N VAL A 63 -1.40 0.38 5.75
CA VAL A 63 -0.26 -0.53 5.87
C VAL A 63 0.58 -0.08 7.06
N HIS A 64 1.09 -1.05 7.82
CA HIS A 64 1.82 -0.80 9.07
C HIS A 64 3.22 -1.41 8.99
N PRO A 65 4.12 -0.83 8.18
CA PRO A 65 5.47 -1.36 8.05
C PRO A 65 6.29 -1.11 9.30
N ASP A 66 7.34 -1.88 9.47
CA ASP A 66 8.25 -1.70 10.59
C ASP A 66 8.96 -0.35 10.51
N ASP A 67 9.38 0.05 9.31
CA ASP A 67 10.04 1.33 9.09
C ASP A 67 9.24 2.12 8.07
N ALA A 68 8.33 2.96 8.57
CA ALA A 68 7.40 3.69 7.72
C ALA A 68 8.11 4.70 6.81
N GLU A 69 9.16 5.35 7.29
CA GLU A 69 9.90 6.31 6.46
C GLU A 69 10.57 5.62 5.28
N ALA A 70 11.23 4.50 5.54
CA ALA A 70 11.88 3.75 4.47
C ALA A 70 10.85 3.21 3.48
N HIS A 71 9.70 2.81 4.00
CA HIS A 71 8.61 2.28 3.17
C HIS A 71 8.08 3.35 2.22
N LEU A 72 7.85 4.56 2.74
CA LEU A 72 7.41 5.68 1.92
C LEU A 72 8.41 5.97 0.80
N THR A 73 9.69 6.02 1.14
CA THR A 73 10.74 6.29 0.16
C THR A 73 10.73 5.24 -0.94
N ARG A 74 10.59 3.99 -0.55
CA ARG A 74 10.58 2.88 -1.49
C ARG A 74 9.40 2.95 -2.43
N LEU A 75 8.21 3.26 -1.88
CA LEU A 75 7.00 3.38 -2.70
C LEU A 75 7.07 4.57 -3.64
N GLN A 76 7.69 5.67 -3.22
CA GLN A 76 7.87 6.82 -4.09
C GLN A 76 8.75 6.47 -5.29
N ARG A 77 9.77 5.64 -5.08
CA ARG A 77 10.63 5.18 -6.16
C ARG A 77 9.87 4.31 -7.17
N LEU A 78 8.79 3.70 -6.73
CA LEU A 78 7.95 2.86 -7.58
C LEU A 78 6.79 3.64 -8.21
N GLY A 79 6.85 4.96 -8.13
CA GLY A 79 5.87 5.82 -8.78
C GLY A 79 4.78 6.36 -7.86
N GLY A 80 4.88 6.09 -6.56
CA GLY A 80 3.91 6.62 -5.60
C GLY A 80 4.12 8.10 -5.35
N THR A 81 3.03 8.80 -5.01
CA THR A 81 3.08 10.22 -4.68
C THR A 81 2.42 10.46 -3.34
N LEU A 82 3.00 11.38 -2.56
CA LEU A 82 2.40 11.76 -1.28
C LEU A 82 1.15 12.59 -1.52
N VAL A 83 0.12 12.34 -0.72
CA VAL A 83 -1.15 13.07 -0.79
C VAL A 83 -1.32 13.83 0.52
N GLY A 84 -1.25 15.15 0.44
CA GLY A 84 -1.38 15.99 1.62
C GLY A 84 -0.23 15.84 2.60
N GLY A 85 -0.38 16.41 3.76
CA GLY A 85 0.64 16.39 4.79
C GLY A 85 0.52 15.19 5.70
N ARG A 86 1.59 14.96 6.44
CA ARG A 86 1.64 13.91 7.46
C ARG A 86 0.77 14.31 8.64
N VAL A 87 0.02 13.36 9.19
CA VAL A 87 -0.78 13.58 10.39
C VAL A 87 -0.11 12.90 11.57
N GLU A 88 0.10 13.63 12.66
CA GLU A 88 0.67 13.07 13.89
C GLU A 88 -0.34 13.17 15.01
N LYS A 89 -0.60 12.07 15.68
CA LYS A 89 -1.59 12.03 16.76
C LYS A 89 -1.37 10.79 17.61
N TYR A 90 -1.52 10.95 18.91
CA TYR A 90 -1.43 9.81 19.84
C TYR A 90 -0.12 9.04 19.74
N GLY A 91 0.98 9.70 19.44
CA GLY A 91 2.28 9.04 19.36
C GLY A 91 2.52 8.25 18.08
N ILE A 92 1.59 8.31 17.15
CA ILE A 92 1.77 7.69 15.84
C ILE A 92 1.63 8.74 14.76
N TRP A 93 2.04 8.40 13.54
CA TRP A 93 1.78 9.26 12.40
C TRP A 93 1.38 8.41 11.20
N TRP A 94 0.71 9.05 10.26
CA TRP A 94 0.37 8.41 9.01
C TRP A 94 0.48 9.38 7.86
N GLN A 95 0.74 8.84 6.69
CA GLN A 95 0.89 9.60 5.47
C GLN A 95 0.09 8.94 4.37
N ALA A 96 -0.84 9.68 3.79
CA ALA A 96 -1.58 9.21 2.63
C ALA A 96 -0.68 9.24 1.40
N MET A 97 -0.85 8.28 0.53
CA MET A 97 -0.04 8.15 -0.68
C MET A 97 -0.93 7.61 -1.80
N ALA A 98 -0.67 8.03 -3.02
CA ALA A 98 -1.35 7.50 -4.19
C ALA A 98 -0.41 6.59 -4.96
N ASP A 99 -0.95 5.48 -5.49
CA ASP A 99 -0.17 4.63 -6.38
C ASP A 99 -0.05 5.30 -7.76
N PRO A 100 0.71 4.70 -8.70
CA PRO A 100 0.90 5.32 -10.02
C PRO A 100 -0.40 5.57 -10.80
N ASP A 101 -1.48 4.92 -10.42
CA ASP A 101 -2.78 5.08 -11.08
C ASP A 101 -3.73 5.97 -10.27
N GLY A 102 -3.27 6.55 -9.17
CA GLY A 102 -4.07 7.47 -8.36
C GLY A 102 -4.86 6.83 -7.24
N ASN A 103 -4.71 5.53 -7.00
CA ASN A 103 -5.41 4.86 -5.90
C ASN A 103 -4.66 5.09 -4.59
N GLU A 104 -5.40 5.36 -3.52
CA GLU A 104 -4.79 5.82 -2.27
C GLU A 104 -4.65 4.74 -1.21
N LEU A 105 -3.62 4.89 -0.41
CA LEU A 105 -3.37 4.07 0.77
C LEU A 105 -2.77 4.97 1.84
N CYS A 106 -2.75 4.50 3.08
CA CYS A 106 -2.08 5.20 4.16
C CYS A 106 -0.95 4.34 4.71
N VAL A 107 0.21 4.94 4.88
CA VAL A 107 1.35 4.29 5.54
C VAL A 107 1.37 4.79 6.97
N VAL A 108 1.26 3.87 7.93
CA VAL A 108 1.11 4.18 9.34
C VAL A 108 2.37 3.81 10.09
N SER A 109 2.89 4.74 10.89
CA SER A 109 4.03 4.52 11.77
C SER A 109 3.54 4.42 13.21
N HIS A 110 3.98 3.41 13.93
CA HIS A 110 3.58 3.20 15.32
C HIS A 110 4.59 3.78 16.30
N GLY A 111 5.19 4.87 15.91
CA GLY A 111 6.12 5.56 16.78
C GLY A 111 7.54 5.08 16.53
N THR A 112 8.42 5.43 17.41
CA THR A 112 9.82 5.09 17.24
C THR A 112 10.17 3.98 18.19
N GLY A 113 9.93 3.86 18.41
CA GLY A 113 10.19 3.47 18.84
C GLY A 113 10.32 2.68 19.28
N HIS A 114 10.34 2.63 19.09
CA HIS A 114 10.42 2.20 19.33
C HIS A 114 10.59 1.91 19.68
N ASP A 115 10.76 1.65 19.90
CA ASP A 115 10.90 1.62 20.36
C ASP A 115 10.78 1.41 20.84
N GLU A 116 11.04 1.05 21.11
CA GLU A 116 11.09 1.12 21.61
C GLU A 116 10.85 0.98 21.88
N GLY A 117 11.03 0.49 22.29
CA GLY A 117 10.93 0.72 22.62
C GLY A 117 10.40 0.41 22.72
N ASP A 118 10.47 0.28 22.97
CA ASP A 118 10.01 0.36 23.13
C ASP A 118 9.46 0.04 22.95
N ALA A 119 9.63 -0.28 23.02
CA ALA A 119 9.20 -0.25 22.93
C ALA A 119 8.54 -0.63 22.83
N SER A 120 8.47 -0.77 22.88
CA SER A 120 7.91 -0.65 22.81
C SER A 120 7.32 -0.74 22.63
N SER A 121 7.27 -0.84 22.59
CA SER A 121 6.76 -0.52 22.25
C SER A 121 6.49 -0.51 21.94
N GLY A 122 6.42 -0.75 21.65
CA GLY A 122 6.29 -0.39 21.16
C GLY A 122 6.15 -0.53 21.09
#